data_f8c26f7e0e69a2f58af73f797f48c33d
#
_entry.id   f8c26f7e0e69a2f58af73f797f48c33d
#
_cell.length_a   1.000
_cell.length_b   1.000
_cell.length_c   1.000
_cell.angle_alpha   90.00
_cell.angle_beta   90.00
_cell.angle_gamma   90.00
#
_symmetry.space_group_name_H-M   'P 1'
#
loop_
_entity.id
_entity.type
_entity.pdbx_description
1 polymer ?
#
loop_
_entity_poly.entity_id
_entity_poly.type
_entity_poly.pdbx_seq_one_letter_code
_entity_poly.pdbx_strand_id
1 'polypeptide(L)'
;MSGPGVYFWRAIYGVLGLSWLRHLLAHRYRTLERTRGAGAGRKFLRRTLFTLSANRLRNYQGYVPLQAWQAFWEISRSVDSPGPVPRRSPKQREKIRVGLAGMVAYLPFYPRKLFCDLPPGMEIHLIETVRELPPDHYLRHTDAASLNNIILSWNNDLPSNGIASQPGYAARVKEAAAAINRLDLDLLLVSEPAREIYDLLDAVDVPVVADLTATSNACFHPDIDIQFYIHAIKDYVVKENRLFCQSSGKFLSRPPFVVPYCLLFDTTGYEGAPVPWRERDHVLFFHGRLVKAAQPAFLKILLDLLEEDPELALVLYGMDSHHALETIQSQARRRGVEKRVDFRGRFSLARNSEGEITDPAWRRFVKDLRHAKLAPTSFPMASGCARFETYTAGVPCVNLAIRTDNRRWTSPDETLVDIPALYTPSATVTRLDDYKQIALRLLREQALAETVIAEQLEIVQRLGSPRCFWRQILDAYQQWLDQPARKRPA
;
A
#
# COMPACT_ATOMS: atom_id res chain seq x y z
N MET A 1 21.64 -7.14 -0.27
CA MET A 1 23.06 -7.00 0.14
C MET A 1 23.10 -6.59 1.60
N SER A 2 23.44 -7.52 2.49
CA SER A 2 23.59 -7.30 3.92
C SER A 2 25.07 -7.04 4.21
N GLY A 3 25.51 -5.79 4.11
CA GLY A 3 26.87 -5.41 4.49
C GLY A 3 27.04 -5.24 6.01
N PRO A 4 28.27 -5.36 6.53
CA PRO A 4 28.58 -5.27 7.96
C PRO A 4 28.02 -4.01 8.66
N GLY A 5 27.84 -2.91 7.94
CA GLY A 5 27.26 -1.66 8.47
C GLY A 5 25.80 -1.77 8.92
N VAL A 6 25.05 -2.73 8.39
CA VAL A 6 23.64 -2.94 8.77
C VAL A 6 23.52 -3.53 10.18
N TYR A 7 24.38 -4.48 10.50
CA TYR A 7 24.41 -5.11 11.83
C TYR A 7 24.87 -4.13 12.89
N PHE A 8 25.82 -3.27 12.57
CA PHE A 8 26.29 -2.20 13.44
C PHE A 8 25.16 -1.23 13.84
N TRP A 9 24.41 -0.71 12.87
CA TRP A 9 23.31 0.19 13.15
C TRP A 9 22.16 -0.47 13.90
N ARG A 10 21.88 -1.76 13.64
CA ARG A 10 20.88 -2.53 14.40
C ARG A 10 21.29 -2.73 15.84
N ALA A 11 22.56 -3.01 16.09
CA ALA A 11 23.09 -3.14 17.44
C ALA A 11 22.98 -1.82 18.21
N ILE A 12 23.35 -0.69 17.58
CA ILE A 12 23.22 0.63 18.19
C ILE A 12 21.76 0.98 18.47
N TYR A 13 20.84 0.71 17.54
CA TYR A 13 19.41 0.93 17.74
C TYR A 13 18.85 0.12 18.91
N GLY A 14 19.25 -1.15 19.01
CA GLY A 14 18.84 -2.03 20.11
C GLY A 14 19.32 -1.57 21.49
N VAL A 15 20.47 -0.89 21.56
CA VAL A 15 21.09 -0.46 22.83
C VAL A 15 20.70 0.96 23.23
N LEU A 16 20.72 1.89 22.28
CA LEU A 16 20.64 3.33 22.57
C LEU A 16 19.25 3.94 22.31
N GLY A 17 18.37 3.22 21.61
CA GLY A 17 17.07 3.74 21.21
C GLY A 17 17.14 4.85 20.15
N LEU A 18 15.94 5.27 19.70
CA LEU A 18 15.81 6.17 18.55
C LEU A 18 16.29 7.60 18.84
N SER A 19 16.17 8.09 20.07
CA SER A 19 16.54 9.48 20.44
C SER A 19 18.04 9.74 20.32
N TRP A 20 18.86 8.80 20.78
CA TRP A 20 20.31 8.88 20.63
C TRP A 20 20.75 8.68 19.19
N LEU A 21 20.11 7.73 18.52
CA LEU A 21 20.40 7.46 17.12
C LEU A 21 20.15 8.68 16.23
N ARG A 22 19.14 9.51 16.53
CA ARG A 22 18.86 10.78 15.82
C ARG A 22 20.09 11.70 15.77
N HIS A 23 20.79 11.89 16.88
CA HIS A 23 21.97 12.76 16.92
C HIS A 23 23.12 12.24 16.06
N LEU A 24 23.39 10.94 16.13
CA LEU A 24 24.40 10.30 15.31
C LEU A 24 24.05 10.34 13.81
N LEU A 25 22.81 10.09 13.49
CA LEU A 25 22.32 10.14 12.11
C LEU A 25 22.36 11.56 11.55
N ALA A 26 21.95 12.56 12.33
CA ALA A 26 22.02 13.97 11.94
C ALA A 26 23.47 14.43 11.73
N HIS A 27 24.38 14.04 12.62
CA HIS A 27 25.82 14.36 12.46
C HIS A 27 26.38 13.73 11.17
N ARG A 28 26.14 12.45 10.94
CA ARG A 28 26.61 11.75 9.74
C ARG A 28 25.98 12.28 8.46
N TYR A 29 24.70 12.63 8.51
CA TYR A 29 23.99 13.30 7.43
C TYR A 29 24.71 14.59 7.01
N ARG A 30 24.95 15.50 7.96
CA ARG A 30 25.66 16.79 7.72
C ARG A 30 27.06 16.58 7.16
N THR A 31 27.78 15.57 7.67
CA THR A 31 29.13 15.24 7.18
C THR A 31 29.08 14.80 5.73
N LEU A 32 28.13 13.92 5.36
CA LEU A 32 28.01 13.41 4.00
C LEU A 32 27.58 14.51 3.02
N GLU A 33 26.66 15.39 3.41
CA GLU A 33 26.27 16.54 2.58
C GLU A 33 27.45 17.46 2.30
N ARG A 34 28.27 17.74 3.31
CA ARG A 34 29.47 18.59 3.14
C ARG A 34 30.56 17.92 2.31
N THR A 35 30.79 16.62 2.49
CA THR A 35 31.95 15.93 1.87
C THR A 35 31.65 15.26 0.54
N ARG A 36 30.38 14.93 0.25
CA ARG A 36 29.97 14.20 -0.95
C ARG A 36 28.90 14.90 -1.78
N GLY A 37 28.48 16.09 -1.37
CA GLY A 37 27.51 16.90 -2.08
C GLY A 37 26.06 16.62 -1.68
N ALA A 38 25.19 17.52 -2.17
CA ALA A 38 23.77 17.50 -1.87
C ALA A 38 23.09 16.16 -2.23
N GLY A 39 22.31 15.63 -1.29
CA GLY A 39 21.59 14.36 -1.44
C GLY A 39 22.32 13.12 -0.93
N ALA A 40 23.62 13.19 -0.68
CA ALA A 40 24.38 12.05 -0.14
C ALA A 40 23.94 11.71 1.29
N GLY A 41 23.65 12.73 2.10
CA GLY A 41 23.10 12.56 3.43
C GLY A 41 21.70 11.99 3.43
N ARG A 42 20.81 12.49 2.56
CA ARG A 42 19.45 11.96 2.40
C ARG A 42 19.45 10.49 1.99
N LYS A 43 20.30 10.11 1.03
CA LYS A 43 20.47 8.71 0.63
C LYS A 43 20.93 7.83 1.79
N PHE A 44 21.91 8.28 2.56
CA PHE A 44 22.38 7.59 3.74
C PHE A 44 21.29 7.44 4.78
N LEU A 45 20.60 8.53 5.11
CA LEU A 45 19.56 8.57 6.13
C LEU A 45 18.40 7.63 5.77
N ARG A 46 17.90 7.73 4.53
CA ARG A 46 16.86 6.86 4.01
C ARG A 46 17.29 5.40 4.11
N ARG A 47 18.46 5.05 3.55
CA ARG A 47 18.96 3.68 3.57
C ARG A 47 19.11 3.15 5.00
N THR A 48 19.62 3.96 5.91
CA THR A 48 19.85 3.55 7.30
C THR A 48 18.54 3.34 8.04
N LEU A 49 17.62 4.32 8.01
CA LEU A 49 16.32 4.22 8.66
C LEU A 49 15.47 3.08 8.09
N PHE A 50 15.46 2.90 6.77
CA PHE A 50 14.78 1.76 6.15
C PHE A 50 15.38 0.43 6.55
N THR A 51 16.69 0.36 6.71
CA THR A 51 17.36 -0.87 7.13
C THR A 51 17.12 -1.18 8.60
N LEU A 52 17.10 -0.16 9.45
CA LEU A 52 16.83 -0.32 10.88
C LEU A 52 15.38 -0.73 11.13
N SER A 53 14.47 -0.22 10.32
CA SER A 53 13.04 -0.49 10.39
C SER A 53 12.59 -1.69 9.54
N ALA A 54 13.45 -2.18 8.63
CA ALA A 54 13.18 -3.40 7.89
C ALA A 54 13.09 -4.56 8.87
N ASN A 55 11.86 -4.91 9.16
CA ASN A 55 11.49 -5.96 10.09
C ASN A 55 12.23 -7.27 9.84
N ARG A 56 12.24 -8.12 10.85
CA ARG A 56 12.65 -9.54 10.81
C ARG A 56 11.89 -10.39 9.78
N LEU A 57 10.80 -9.89 9.24
CA LEU A 57 10.23 -10.36 7.97
C LEU A 57 11.25 -10.02 6.88
N ARG A 58 12.27 -10.84 6.81
CA ARG A 58 13.58 -10.67 6.11
C ARG A 58 13.48 -10.08 4.71
N ASN A 59 12.30 -9.84 4.18
CA ASN A 59 12.10 -9.67 2.75
C ASN A 59 10.97 -8.72 2.35
N TYR A 60 10.33 -8.04 3.30
CA TYR A 60 9.31 -7.06 2.97
C TYR A 60 9.87 -5.66 3.18
N GLN A 61 10.44 -5.11 2.12
CA GLN A 61 11.12 -3.80 2.10
C GLN A 61 10.13 -2.61 2.23
N GLY A 62 8.89 -2.88 2.59
CA GLY A 62 7.79 -1.95 2.49
C GLY A 62 7.36 -1.22 3.76
N TYR A 63 7.71 -1.71 4.94
CA TYR A 63 7.17 -1.16 6.19
C TYR A 63 8.22 -0.41 6.98
N VAL A 64 8.10 0.92 6.98
CA VAL A 64 8.91 1.79 7.84
C VAL A 64 8.03 2.23 9.00
N PRO A 65 8.40 1.97 10.27
CA PRO A 65 7.65 2.45 11.41
C PRO A 65 7.44 3.96 11.36
N LEU A 66 6.27 4.40 11.81
CA LEU A 66 5.92 5.82 11.88
C LEU A 66 7.04 6.68 12.51
N GLN A 67 7.62 6.20 13.61
CA GLN A 67 8.71 6.90 14.31
C GLN A 67 9.98 7.05 13.46
N ALA A 68 10.27 6.09 12.60
CA ALA A 68 11.42 6.18 11.69
C ALA A 68 11.18 7.22 10.59
N TRP A 69 9.95 7.34 10.07
CA TRP A 69 9.56 8.41 9.15
C TRP A 69 9.61 9.78 9.81
N GLN A 70 9.07 9.91 11.02
CA GLN A 70 9.15 11.15 11.78
C GLN A 70 10.61 11.59 11.98
N ALA A 71 11.48 10.64 12.42
CA ALA A 71 12.90 10.92 12.58
C ALA A 71 13.59 11.31 11.26
N PHE A 72 13.21 10.67 10.15
CA PHE A 72 13.72 11.01 8.83
C PHE A 72 13.41 12.46 8.46
N TRP A 73 12.16 12.87 8.57
CA TRP A 73 11.74 14.22 8.19
C TRP A 73 12.30 15.28 9.15
N GLU A 74 12.31 15.03 10.46
CA GLU A 74 12.90 15.92 11.43
C GLU A 74 14.39 16.17 11.16
N ILE A 75 15.16 15.10 10.91
CA ILE A 75 16.59 15.21 10.60
C ILE A 75 16.81 15.89 9.25
N SER A 76 16.06 15.51 8.23
CA SER A 76 16.18 16.08 6.89
C SER A 76 15.91 17.59 6.90
N ARG A 77 14.84 18.03 7.56
CA ARG A 77 14.49 19.45 7.67
C ARG A 77 15.48 20.27 8.51
N SER A 78 16.02 19.68 9.55
CA SER A 78 16.99 20.40 10.41
C SER A 78 18.29 20.76 9.70
N VAL A 79 18.56 20.18 8.53
CA VAL A 79 19.85 20.31 7.84
C VAL A 79 19.76 21.09 6.52
N ASP A 80 18.69 20.96 5.75
CA ASP A 80 18.69 21.39 4.35
C ASP A 80 17.50 22.23 3.90
N SER A 81 16.50 22.45 4.76
CA SER A 81 15.28 23.07 4.27
C SER A 81 15.32 24.59 4.39
N PRO A 82 15.07 25.32 3.30
CA PRO A 82 14.77 26.76 3.37
C PRO A 82 13.43 27.06 4.08
N GLY A 83 12.81 26.06 4.67
CA GLY A 83 11.43 26.09 5.16
C GLY A 83 10.42 25.78 4.05
N PRO A 84 9.23 25.32 4.41
CA PRO A 84 8.18 25.08 3.44
C PRO A 84 7.74 26.39 2.77
N VAL A 85 7.49 26.33 1.48
CA VAL A 85 6.90 27.45 0.73
C VAL A 85 5.51 27.75 1.33
N PRO A 86 5.16 29.02 1.57
CA PRO A 86 3.82 29.36 2.03
C PRO A 86 2.77 28.85 1.05
N ARG A 87 1.81 28.07 1.56
CA ARG A 87 0.74 27.56 0.73
C ARG A 87 -0.30 28.62 0.45
N ARG A 88 -0.87 28.56 -0.76
CA ARG A 88 -1.98 29.43 -1.15
C ARG A 88 -3.21 29.14 -0.28
N SER A 89 -4.09 30.13 -0.17
CA SER A 89 -5.43 29.88 0.35
C SER A 89 -6.30 29.16 -0.67
N PRO A 90 -7.20 28.28 -0.23
CA PRO A 90 -8.19 27.66 -1.10
C PRO A 90 -8.99 28.73 -1.86
N LYS A 91 -9.23 28.51 -3.14
CA LYS A 91 -10.02 29.43 -3.98
C LYS A 91 -11.48 28.95 -4.05
N GLN A 92 -12.40 29.89 -4.03
CA GLN A 92 -13.78 29.57 -4.40
C GLN A 92 -13.85 29.42 -5.92
N ARG A 93 -14.22 28.23 -6.39
CA ARG A 93 -14.32 27.88 -7.80
C ARG A 93 -15.56 27.04 -8.05
N GLU A 94 -16.03 27.10 -9.29
CA GLU A 94 -17.09 26.19 -9.76
C GLU A 94 -16.62 24.73 -9.78
N LYS A 95 -15.33 24.50 -10.10
CA LYS A 95 -14.70 23.17 -10.14
C LYS A 95 -13.48 23.10 -9.25
N ILE A 96 -13.43 22.08 -8.38
CA ILE A 96 -12.25 21.75 -7.59
C ILE A 96 -11.19 21.11 -8.51
N ARG A 97 -9.99 21.65 -8.52
CA ARG A 97 -8.87 21.14 -9.30
C ARG A 97 -8.01 20.22 -8.46
N VAL A 98 -8.01 18.93 -8.80
CA VAL A 98 -7.34 17.88 -8.05
C VAL A 98 -6.15 17.36 -8.85
N GLY A 99 -4.96 17.45 -8.28
CA GLY A 99 -3.75 16.79 -8.82
C GLY A 99 -3.61 15.39 -8.22
N LEU A 100 -3.44 14.37 -9.04
CA LEU A 100 -3.02 13.04 -8.61
C LEU A 100 -1.59 12.81 -9.07
N ALA A 101 -0.64 12.87 -8.13
CA ALA A 101 0.79 12.83 -8.40
C ALA A 101 1.43 11.55 -7.89
N GLY A 102 2.35 10.99 -8.68
CA GLY A 102 3.10 9.79 -8.34
C GLY A 102 3.38 8.92 -9.55
N MET A 103 3.46 7.62 -9.31
CA MET A 103 3.66 6.60 -10.34
C MET A 103 2.30 6.23 -10.98
N VAL A 104 1.67 7.19 -11.67
CA VAL A 104 0.32 7.04 -12.22
C VAL A 104 0.24 5.87 -13.21
N ALA A 105 1.31 5.63 -13.98
CA ALA A 105 1.40 4.51 -14.91
C ALA A 105 1.37 3.13 -14.25
N TYR A 106 1.74 3.05 -12.98
CA TYR A 106 1.83 1.80 -12.22
C TYR A 106 0.67 1.60 -11.24
N LEU A 107 -0.35 2.43 -11.33
CA LEU A 107 -1.54 2.23 -10.56
C LEU A 107 -2.41 1.15 -11.26
N PRO A 108 -2.11 -0.15 -11.09
CA PRO A 108 -2.94 -1.20 -11.64
C PRO A 108 -4.34 -1.20 -11.00
N PHE A 109 -4.49 -0.38 -9.97
CA PHE A 109 -5.66 -0.23 -9.13
C PHE A 109 -6.59 0.91 -9.55
N TYR A 110 -6.15 1.76 -10.50
CA TYR A 110 -6.97 2.85 -11.02
C TYR A 110 -7.40 2.51 -12.45
N PRO A 111 -8.58 1.92 -12.61
CA PRO A 111 -9.11 1.59 -13.92
C PRO A 111 -9.41 2.89 -14.69
N ARG A 112 -9.43 2.80 -16.01
CA ARG A 112 -9.87 3.91 -16.87
C ARG A 112 -11.19 4.52 -16.39
N LYS A 113 -12.10 3.70 -15.86
CA LYS A 113 -13.36 4.11 -15.25
C LYS A 113 -13.21 5.15 -14.14
N LEU A 114 -12.10 5.16 -13.39
CA LEU A 114 -11.84 6.16 -12.35
C LEU A 114 -11.93 7.57 -12.90
N PHE A 115 -11.43 7.78 -14.10
CA PHE A 115 -11.36 9.09 -14.74
C PHE A 115 -12.58 9.40 -15.60
N CYS A 116 -13.39 8.39 -15.92
CA CYS A 116 -14.60 8.55 -16.73
C CYS A 116 -15.86 8.87 -15.93
N ASP A 117 -15.87 8.56 -14.63
CA ASP A 117 -17.04 8.77 -13.74
C ASP A 117 -16.68 9.75 -12.61
N LEU A 118 -16.29 10.96 -13.02
CA LEU A 118 -15.96 12.03 -12.08
C LEU A 118 -17.20 12.70 -11.54
N PRO A 119 -17.21 13.05 -10.24
CA PRO A 119 -18.27 13.86 -9.68
C PRO A 119 -18.38 15.20 -10.42
N PRO A 120 -19.60 15.73 -10.60
CA PRO A 120 -19.76 17.09 -11.10
C PRO A 120 -18.97 18.08 -10.23
N GLY A 121 -18.36 19.07 -10.85
CA GLY A 121 -17.57 20.10 -10.16
C GLY A 121 -16.15 19.65 -9.80
N MET A 122 -15.57 18.64 -10.45
CA MET A 122 -14.20 18.23 -10.29
C MET A 122 -13.44 18.20 -11.61
N GLU A 123 -12.19 18.64 -11.58
CA GLU A 123 -11.22 18.56 -12.68
C GLU A 123 -9.96 17.82 -12.16
N ILE A 124 -9.50 16.80 -12.90
CA ILE A 124 -8.34 16.00 -12.49
C ILE A 124 -7.15 16.29 -13.38
N HIS A 125 -6.00 16.48 -12.73
CA HIS A 125 -4.69 16.57 -13.33
C HIS A 125 -3.86 15.36 -12.91
N LEU A 126 -3.58 14.44 -13.84
CA LEU A 126 -2.66 13.34 -13.62
C LEU A 126 -1.22 13.86 -13.72
N ILE A 127 -0.39 13.57 -12.74
CA ILE A 127 0.99 14.04 -12.67
C ILE A 127 1.89 12.82 -12.52
N GLU A 128 2.40 12.33 -13.67
CA GLU A 128 3.37 11.23 -13.69
C GLU A 128 4.75 11.76 -13.32
N THR A 129 5.34 11.21 -12.27
CA THR A 129 6.62 11.69 -11.72
C THR A 129 7.78 10.71 -11.89
N VAL A 130 7.54 9.51 -12.38
CA VAL A 130 8.55 8.45 -12.42
C VAL A 130 9.11 8.20 -13.82
N ARG A 131 8.24 8.13 -14.81
CA ARG A 131 8.65 7.87 -16.20
C ARG A 131 7.72 8.54 -17.20
N GLU A 132 8.25 8.81 -18.38
CA GLU A 132 7.42 9.23 -19.49
C GLU A 132 6.52 8.07 -19.94
N LEU A 133 5.23 8.37 -20.09
CA LEU A 133 4.28 7.40 -20.60
C LEU A 133 4.43 7.24 -22.10
N PRO A 134 4.42 6.02 -22.63
CA PRO A 134 4.39 5.80 -24.07
C PRO A 134 3.26 6.59 -24.75
N PRO A 135 3.42 6.99 -26.03
CA PRO A 135 2.40 7.75 -26.75
C PRO A 135 1.04 7.03 -26.83
N ASP A 136 1.07 5.71 -26.89
CA ASP A 136 -0.09 4.82 -26.96
C ASP A 136 -0.64 4.40 -25.61
N HIS A 137 -0.09 4.94 -24.50
CA HIS A 137 -0.58 4.57 -23.18
C HIS A 137 -2.02 5.05 -22.97
N TYR A 138 -2.89 4.16 -22.48
CA TYR A 138 -4.33 4.40 -22.33
C TYR A 138 -4.71 5.66 -21.53
N LEU A 139 -3.87 6.08 -20.58
CA LEU A 139 -4.08 7.33 -19.82
C LEU A 139 -3.92 8.61 -20.66
N ARG A 140 -3.24 8.55 -21.82
CA ARG A 140 -3.14 9.69 -22.73
C ARG A 140 -4.43 9.96 -23.52
N HIS A 141 -5.31 8.98 -23.57
CA HIS A 141 -6.57 9.01 -24.30
C HIS A 141 -7.79 9.17 -23.38
N THR A 142 -7.56 9.65 -22.16
CA THR A 142 -8.62 9.86 -21.16
C THR A 142 -9.11 11.30 -21.25
N ASP A 143 -10.32 11.51 -21.74
CA ASP A 143 -10.92 12.85 -21.95
C ASP A 143 -11.24 13.59 -20.63
N ALA A 144 -11.34 12.85 -19.53
CA ALA A 144 -11.76 13.36 -18.23
C ALA A 144 -10.62 13.92 -17.37
N ALA A 145 -9.36 13.75 -17.78
CA ALA A 145 -8.21 14.19 -17.00
C ALA A 145 -7.09 14.71 -17.90
N SER A 146 -6.44 15.79 -17.51
CA SER A 146 -5.22 16.27 -18.17
C SER A 146 -4.01 15.48 -17.66
N LEU A 147 -3.20 14.96 -18.58
CA LEU A 147 -1.95 14.27 -18.24
C LEU A 147 -0.77 15.24 -18.31
N ASN A 148 -0.04 15.34 -17.20
CA ASN A 148 1.16 16.15 -17.06
C ASN A 148 2.36 15.24 -16.74
N ASN A 149 3.34 15.23 -17.63
CA ASN A 149 4.60 14.52 -17.42
C ASN A 149 5.60 15.46 -16.70
N ILE A 150 5.72 15.31 -15.40
CA ILE A 150 6.62 16.08 -14.56
C ILE A 150 7.62 15.11 -13.95
N ILE A 151 8.60 14.69 -14.76
CA ILE A 151 9.49 13.58 -14.42
C ILE A 151 10.56 13.99 -13.42
N LEU A 152 10.53 13.37 -12.25
CA LEU A 152 11.55 13.50 -11.20
C LEU A 152 12.61 12.42 -11.29
N SER A 153 12.21 11.22 -11.70
CA SER A 153 13.06 10.05 -11.78
C SER A 153 13.77 9.92 -13.11
N TRP A 154 15.05 9.53 -13.10
CA TRP A 154 15.88 9.38 -14.30
C TRP A 154 16.14 7.96 -14.72
N ASN A 155 15.88 7.00 -13.87
CA ASN A 155 16.26 5.64 -14.11
C ASN A 155 15.03 4.74 -14.04
N ASN A 156 14.56 4.33 -15.20
CA ASN A 156 13.40 3.44 -15.35
C ASN A 156 13.59 2.07 -14.66
N ASP A 157 14.83 1.71 -14.29
CA ASP A 157 15.14 0.35 -13.85
C ASP A 157 15.22 0.16 -12.34
N LEU A 158 15.25 1.21 -11.51
CA LEU A 158 15.45 1.07 -10.07
C LEU A 158 14.76 2.13 -9.21
N PRO A 159 13.57 1.87 -8.71
CA PRO A 159 12.89 2.79 -7.77
C PRO A 159 13.62 2.98 -6.43
N SER A 160 14.70 2.26 -6.16
CA SER A 160 15.33 2.23 -4.83
C SER A 160 16.74 2.79 -4.72
N ASN A 161 17.42 3.13 -5.81
CA ASN A 161 18.88 3.38 -5.78
C ASN A 161 19.32 4.83 -6.05
N GLY A 162 18.63 5.83 -5.51
CA GLY A 162 19.40 7.03 -5.19
C GLY A 162 19.46 8.14 -6.21
N ILE A 163 18.32 8.56 -6.71
CA ILE A 163 18.17 9.76 -7.53
C ILE A 163 18.57 11.02 -6.76
N ALA A 164 18.30 11.07 -5.46
CA ALA A 164 18.68 12.17 -4.58
C ALA A 164 20.18 12.47 -4.51
N SER A 165 21.04 11.62 -5.06
CA SER A 165 22.48 11.84 -5.11
C SER A 165 23.01 12.27 -6.48
N GLN A 166 22.12 12.53 -7.46
CA GLN A 166 22.56 12.96 -8.78
C GLN A 166 22.72 14.49 -8.86
N PRO A 167 23.74 14.98 -9.57
CA PRO A 167 23.87 16.41 -9.83
C PRO A 167 22.59 16.99 -10.43
N GLY A 168 22.15 18.14 -9.93
CA GLY A 168 20.94 18.80 -10.43
C GLY A 168 19.61 18.29 -9.85
N TYR A 169 19.58 17.32 -8.95
CA TYR A 169 18.34 16.83 -8.36
C TYR A 169 17.50 17.93 -7.69
N ALA A 170 18.13 18.78 -6.88
CA ALA A 170 17.45 19.89 -6.21
C ALA A 170 16.84 20.91 -7.21
N ALA A 171 17.53 21.17 -8.34
CA ALA A 171 16.99 22.02 -9.39
C ALA A 171 15.73 21.40 -10.03
N ARG A 172 15.75 20.11 -10.30
CA ARG A 172 14.60 19.40 -10.86
C ARG A 172 13.42 19.31 -9.92
N VAL A 173 13.65 19.13 -8.63
CA VAL A 173 12.58 19.21 -7.62
C VAL A 173 11.91 20.58 -7.69
N LYS A 174 12.69 21.67 -7.80
CA LYS A 174 12.15 23.03 -7.93
C LYS A 174 11.38 23.23 -9.24
N GLU A 175 11.90 22.74 -10.36
CA GLU A 175 11.23 22.80 -11.67
C GLU A 175 9.91 22.02 -11.66
N ALA A 176 9.92 20.83 -11.09
CA ALA A 176 8.72 20.00 -10.95
C ALA A 176 7.68 20.65 -10.02
N ALA A 177 8.11 21.20 -8.89
CA ALA A 177 7.22 21.95 -8.00
C ALA A 177 6.64 23.19 -8.70
N ALA A 178 7.46 23.95 -9.44
CA ALA A 178 6.98 25.09 -10.22
C ALA A 178 5.99 24.66 -11.31
N ALA A 179 6.18 23.49 -11.94
CA ALA A 179 5.24 22.96 -12.91
C ALA A 179 3.89 22.58 -12.25
N ILE A 180 3.93 21.95 -11.08
CA ILE A 180 2.72 21.64 -10.30
C ILE A 180 2.00 22.92 -9.86
N ASN A 181 2.74 23.92 -9.39
CA ASN A 181 2.16 25.20 -8.95
C ASN A 181 1.46 25.95 -10.10
N ARG A 182 1.95 25.81 -11.36
CA ARG A 182 1.25 26.36 -12.54
C ARG A 182 -0.08 25.70 -12.87
N LEU A 183 -0.31 24.45 -12.40
CA LEU A 183 -1.60 23.78 -12.58
C LEU A 183 -2.71 24.41 -11.72
N ASP A 184 -2.35 25.26 -10.76
CA ASP A 184 -3.28 26.01 -9.91
C ASP A 184 -4.28 25.08 -9.21
N LEU A 185 -3.77 24.00 -8.58
CA LEU A 185 -4.56 22.98 -7.91
C LEU A 185 -5.15 23.48 -6.59
N ASP A 186 -6.28 22.94 -6.20
CA ASP A 186 -6.89 23.12 -4.88
C ASP A 186 -6.48 22.00 -3.92
N LEU A 187 -6.32 20.78 -4.44
CA LEU A 187 -5.93 19.59 -3.71
C LEU A 187 -4.87 18.82 -4.49
N LEU A 188 -3.77 18.47 -3.84
CA LEU A 188 -2.75 17.57 -4.37
C LEU A 188 -2.83 16.23 -3.64
N LEU A 189 -3.23 15.18 -4.34
CA LEU A 189 -3.16 13.81 -3.87
C LEU A 189 -1.80 13.24 -4.26
N VAL A 190 -1.01 12.84 -3.28
CA VAL A 190 0.24 12.14 -3.54
C VAL A 190 0.04 10.64 -3.33
N SER A 191 0.55 9.83 -4.26
CA SER A 191 0.40 8.38 -4.22
C SER A 191 1.76 7.70 -4.33
N GLU A 192 1.99 6.73 -3.46
CA GLU A 192 3.15 5.84 -3.60
C GLU A 192 3.06 4.96 -4.87
N PRO A 193 4.20 4.44 -5.35
CA PRO A 193 5.46 4.25 -4.63
C PRO A 193 6.55 5.28 -4.93
N ALA A 194 6.27 6.36 -5.60
CA ALA A 194 7.27 7.36 -5.96
C ALA A 194 7.64 8.23 -4.74
N ARG A 195 8.63 7.79 -3.99
CA ARG A 195 9.11 8.49 -2.78
C ARG A 195 9.62 9.89 -3.04
N GLU A 196 10.08 10.12 -4.24
CA GLU A 196 10.58 11.41 -4.74
C GLU A 196 9.49 12.49 -4.73
N ILE A 197 8.22 12.11 -4.81
CA ILE A 197 7.10 13.04 -4.72
C ILE A 197 7.08 13.81 -3.39
N TYR A 198 7.55 13.19 -2.32
CA TYR A 198 7.57 13.83 -1.00
C TYR A 198 8.64 14.91 -0.89
N ASP A 199 9.68 14.85 -1.71
CA ASP A 199 10.70 15.91 -1.77
C ASP A 199 10.14 17.19 -2.46
N LEU A 200 9.01 17.07 -3.18
CA LEU A 200 8.30 18.22 -3.76
C LEU A 200 7.45 18.99 -2.74
N LEU A 201 7.02 18.33 -1.66
CA LEU A 201 6.00 18.89 -0.76
C LEU A 201 6.48 20.14 -0.04
N ASP A 202 7.79 20.28 0.17
CA ASP A 202 8.39 21.50 0.73
C ASP A 202 8.38 22.68 -0.26
N ALA A 203 8.18 22.42 -1.56
CA ALA A 203 8.30 23.40 -2.63
C ALA A 203 6.98 23.69 -3.39
N VAL A 204 5.91 22.92 -3.10
CA VAL A 204 4.59 23.17 -3.71
C VAL A 204 3.76 24.13 -2.87
N ASP A 205 3.02 25.02 -3.54
CA ASP A 205 2.16 26.02 -2.91
C ASP A 205 0.68 25.65 -2.90
N VAL A 206 0.34 24.39 -3.19
CA VAL A 206 -1.03 23.88 -3.24
C VAL A 206 -1.71 24.01 -1.87
N PRO A 207 -2.95 24.51 -1.80
CA PRO A 207 -3.67 24.77 -0.55
C PRO A 207 -3.76 23.57 0.38
N VAL A 208 -4.09 22.39 -0.17
CA VAL A 208 -4.25 21.14 0.59
C VAL A 208 -3.47 20.02 -0.06
N VAL A 209 -2.69 19.31 0.74
CA VAL A 209 -1.97 18.10 0.30
C VAL A 209 -2.50 16.89 1.05
N ALA A 210 -2.86 15.87 0.32
CA ALA A 210 -3.31 14.59 0.88
C ALA A 210 -2.42 13.45 0.42
N ASP A 211 -2.11 12.53 1.34
CA ASP A 211 -1.41 11.28 1.02
C ASP A 211 -2.44 10.16 0.81
N LEU A 212 -2.51 9.71 -0.42
CA LEU A 212 -3.30 8.56 -0.82
C LEU A 212 -2.40 7.32 -0.73
N THR A 213 -2.30 6.75 0.45
CA THR A 213 -1.48 5.56 0.67
C THR A 213 -2.07 4.36 -0.06
N ALA A 214 -1.66 4.16 -1.31
CA ALA A 214 -2.07 2.99 -2.11
C ALA A 214 -1.34 1.71 -1.69
N THR A 215 -0.26 1.83 -0.95
CA THR A 215 0.54 0.72 -0.44
C THR A 215 0.66 0.80 1.08
N SER A 216 1.33 -0.16 1.66
CA SER A 216 1.55 -0.28 3.10
C SER A 216 2.45 0.80 3.73
N ASN A 217 2.89 1.79 2.97
CA ASN A 217 3.89 2.76 3.39
C ASN A 217 3.34 4.18 3.45
N ALA A 218 2.52 4.47 4.46
CA ALA A 218 2.20 5.86 4.76
C ALA A 218 3.50 6.63 5.03
N CYS A 219 3.72 7.71 4.30
CA CYS A 219 4.97 8.48 4.39
C CYS A 219 5.02 9.42 5.59
N PHE A 220 3.86 9.78 6.14
CA PHE A 220 3.72 10.71 7.28
C PHE A 220 4.56 11.99 7.16
N HIS A 221 4.62 12.52 5.93
CA HIS A 221 5.32 13.80 5.71
C HIS A 221 4.65 14.92 6.51
N PRO A 222 5.42 15.83 7.16
CA PRO A 222 4.85 16.86 8.01
C PRO A 222 3.94 17.87 7.29
N ASP A 223 4.07 18.00 5.96
CA ASP A 223 3.24 18.88 5.14
C ASP A 223 2.03 18.21 4.52
N ILE A 224 1.74 16.98 4.89
CA ILE A 224 0.49 16.32 4.56
C ILE A 224 -0.60 16.83 5.51
N ASP A 225 -1.67 17.36 4.94
CA ASP A 225 -2.84 17.83 5.65
C ASP A 225 -3.82 16.68 5.93
N ILE A 226 -4.04 15.83 4.93
CA ILE A 226 -4.98 14.70 4.99
C ILE A 226 -4.24 13.41 4.72
N GLN A 227 -4.30 12.46 5.63
CA GLN A 227 -3.79 11.12 5.43
C GLN A 227 -4.94 10.15 5.18
N PHE A 228 -5.03 9.61 3.98
CA PHE A 228 -5.89 8.47 3.71
C PHE A 228 -5.20 7.20 4.16
N TYR A 229 -5.71 6.63 5.23
CA TYR A 229 -5.04 5.58 5.96
C TYR A 229 -5.69 4.22 5.70
N ILE A 230 -5.01 3.35 5.00
CA ILE A 230 -5.56 2.09 4.51
C ILE A 230 -5.36 0.95 5.51
N HIS A 231 -4.23 0.94 6.20
CA HIS A 231 -3.80 -0.20 6.98
C HIS A 231 -3.97 0.02 8.48
N ALA A 232 -4.35 -1.03 9.21
CA ALA A 232 -4.19 -1.04 10.64
C ALA A 232 -2.70 -1.14 10.97
N ILE A 233 -2.15 -0.14 11.63
CA ILE A 233 -0.81 -0.21 12.23
C ILE A 233 -0.99 -0.64 13.68
N LYS A 234 -0.17 -1.60 14.11
CA LYS A 234 -0.09 -2.01 15.50
C LYS A 234 0.09 -0.77 16.38
N ASP A 235 -0.65 -0.73 17.48
CA ASP A 235 -0.62 0.32 18.47
C ASP A 235 -1.27 1.66 18.06
N TYR A 236 -1.67 1.82 16.79
CA TYR A 236 -2.34 3.03 16.34
C TYR A 236 -3.74 2.72 15.80
N VAL A 237 -4.70 3.52 16.23
CA VAL A 237 -6.08 3.47 15.73
C VAL A 237 -6.52 4.87 15.32
N VAL A 238 -7.42 4.95 14.35
CA VAL A 238 -8.03 6.21 13.96
C VAL A 238 -9.18 6.50 14.91
N LYS A 239 -9.10 7.61 15.62
CA LYS A 239 -10.15 8.18 16.47
C LYS A 239 -10.27 9.66 16.16
N GLU A 240 -11.49 10.16 16.02
CA GLU A 240 -11.76 11.58 15.78
C GLU A 240 -10.92 12.14 14.60
N ASN A 241 -10.81 11.37 13.52
CA ASN A 241 -9.97 11.69 12.36
C ASN A 241 -8.49 12.00 12.72
N ARG A 242 -7.95 11.33 13.75
CA ARG A 242 -6.55 11.43 14.18
C ARG A 242 -6.00 10.06 14.55
N LEU A 243 -4.69 9.89 14.48
CA LEU A 243 -4.04 8.69 14.97
C LEU A 243 -3.88 8.75 16.49
N PHE A 244 -4.47 7.77 17.16
CA PHE A 244 -4.35 7.56 18.60
C PHE A 244 -3.42 6.39 18.88
N CYS A 245 -2.37 6.61 19.66
CA CYS A 245 -1.45 5.58 20.12
C CYS A 245 -2.01 4.91 21.37
N GLN A 246 -2.31 3.63 21.27
CA GLN A 246 -2.95 2.87 22.35
C GLN A 246 -2.01 2.66 23.57
N SER A 247 -0.72 2.42 23.31
CA SER A 247 0.27 2.19 24.38
C SER A 247 0.57 3.43 25.19
N SER A 248 0.58 4.60 24.56
CA SER A 248 0.86 5.88 25.23
C SER A 248 -0.40 6.63 25.68
N GLY A 249 -1.57 6.25 25.21
CA GLY A 249 -2.84 6.94 25.48
C GLY A 249 -2.92 8.34 24.86
N LYS A 250 -2.12 8.64 23.83
CA LYS A 250 -2.00 9.99 23.24
C LYS A 250 -2.34 9.99 21.76
N PHE A 251 -2.92 11.11 21.32
CA PHE A 251 -3.04 11.40 19.90
C PHE A 251 -1.70 11.85 19.32
N LEU A 252 -1.41 11.42 18.10
CA LEU A 252 -0.31 12.00 17.34
C LEU A 252 -0.71 13.40 16.85
N SER A 253 0.26 14.31 16.87
CA SER A 253 0.08 15.67 16.34
C SER A 253 0.06 15.71 14.81
N ARG A 254 0.68 14.71 14.17
CA ARG A 254 0.79 14.56 12.71
C ARG A 254 0.51 13.11 12.30
N PRO A 255 -0.14 12.86 11.17
CA PRO A 255 -0.84 13.84 10.33
C PRO A 255 -2.04 14.46 11.06
N PRO A 256 -2.40 15.71 10.75
CA PRO A 256 -3.43 16.44 11.51
C PRO A 256 -4.85 15.93 11.26
N PHE A 257 -5.10 15.33 10.10
CA PHE A 257 -6.39 14.77 9.73
C PHE A 257 -6.21 13.41 9.06
N VAL A 258 -6.87 12.39 9.57
CA VAL A 258 -6.76 11.01 9.08
C VAL A 258 -8.12 10.47 8.72
N VAL A 259 -8.22 9.98 7.50
CA VAL A 259 -9.42 9.29 7.01
C VAL A 259 -9.16 7.79 7.02
N PRO A 260 -9.99 6.99 7.65
CA PRO A 260 -9.67 5.59 7.94
C PRO A 260 -9.60 4.68 6.71
N TYR A 261 -10.03 5.11 5.55
CA TYR A 261 -9.87 4.30 4.35
C TYR A 261 -10.37 5.03 3.10
N CYS A 262 -9.50 5.14 2.12
CA CYS A 262 -9.87 5.51 0.76
C CYS A 262 -9.01 4.71 -0.22
N LEU A 263 -9.59 3.76 -0.91
CA LEU A 263 -8.92 2.99 -1.96
C LEU A 263 -9.94 2.61 -3.03
N LEU A 264 -9.50 2.66 -4.26
CA LEU A 264 -10.23 2.08 -5.36
C LEU A 264 -9.52 0.83 -5.84
N PHE A 265 -10.23 -0.26 -5.91
CA PHE A 265 -9.74 -1.50 -6.47
C PHE A 265 -10.23 -1.67 -7.91
N ASP A 266 -9.36 -2.21 -8.76
CA ASP A 266 -9.75 -2.59 -10.11
C ASP A 266 -10.54 -3.90 -10.07
N THR A 267 -11.75 -3.86 -10.63
CA THR A 267 -12.62 -5.04 -10.78
C THR A 267 -12.61 -5.59 -12.19
N THR A 268 -11.86 -4.96 -13.10
CA THR A 268 -11.87 -5.31 -14.53
C THR A 268 -11.38 -6.75 -14.75
N GLY A 269 -12.19 -7.51 -15.45
CA GLY A 269 -11.89 -8.90 -15.78
C GLY A 269 -12.36 -9.94 -14.76
N TYR A 270 -12.88 -9.49 -13.61
CA TYR A 270 -13.49 -10.36 -12.60
C TYR A 270 -15.02 -10.33 -12.64
N GLU A 271 -15.60 -9.50 -13.52
CA GLU A 271 -17.04 -9.31 -13.60
C GLU A 271 -17.76 -10.60 -13.99
N GLY A 272 -18.98 -10.71 -13.53
CA GLY A 272 -19.87 -11.81 -13.80
C GLY A 272 -20.39 -12.48 -12.52
N ALA A 273 -21.44 -13.28 -12.67
CA ALA A 273 -22.00 -14.02 -11.54
C ALA A 273 -20.94 -14.96 -10.93
N PRO A 274 -20.89 -15.09 -9.59
CA PRO A 274 -20.05 -16.07 -8.94
C PRO A 274 -20.33 -17.49 -9.48
N VAL A 275 -19.30 -18.30 -9.61
CA VAL A 275 -19.48 -19.73 -9.92
C VAL A 275 -20.23 -20.40 -8.76
N PRO A 276 -21.29 -21.19 -9.01
CA PRO A 276 -22.01 -21.87 -7.96
C PRO A 276 -21.08 -22.73 -7.10
N TRP A 277 -21.28 -22.72 -5.80
CA TRP A 277 -20.35 -23.37 -4.85
C TRP A 277 -20.10 -24.86 -5.14
N ARG A 278 -21.11 -25.58 -5.66
CA ARG A 278 -21.00 -27.00 -6.01
C ARG A 278 -20.19 -27.28 -7.26
N GLU A 279 -20.08 -26.30 -8.14
CA GLU A 279 -19.36 -26.39 -9.41
C GLU A 279 -17.87 -25.97 -9.25
N ARG A 280 -17.45 -25.58 -8.05
CA ARG A 280 -16.08 -25.16 -7.79
C ARG A 280 -15.14 -26.34 -7.58
N ASP A 281 -13.93 -26.17 -8.06
CA ASP A 281 -12.83 -27.10 -7.82
C ASP A 281 -12.50 -27.14 -6.32
N HIS A 282 -12.17 -28.30 -5.81
CA HIS A 282 -11.80 -28.48 -4.40
C HIS A 282 -10.38 -27.97 -4.13
N VAL A 283 -10.20 -26.65 -4.20
CA VAL A 283 -8.92 -25.96 -4.22
C VAL A 283 -8.88 -24.80 -3.21
N LEU A 284 -7.80 -24.75 -2.45
CA LEU A 284 -7.33 -23.53 -1.78
C LEU A 284 -6.57 -22.70 -2.81
N PHE A 285 -6.91 -21.44 -2.92
CA PHE A 285 -6.28 -20.55 -3.88
C PHE A 285 -5.53 -19.44 -3.16
N PHE A 286 -4.25 -19.30 -3.43
CA PHE A 286 -3.45 -18.19 -2.93
C PHE A 286 -2.81 -17.43 -4.08
N HIS A 287 -2.93 -16.11 -4.07
CA HIS A 287 -2.23 -15.25 -5.02
C HIS A 287 -1.61 -14.03 -4.36
N GLY A 288 -0.51 -13.58 -4.94
CA GLY A 288 0.27 -12.47 -4.41
C GLY A 288 1.75 -12.80 -4.30
N ARG A 289 2.46 -12.13 -3.41
CA ARG A 289 3.88 -12.45 -3.16
C ARG A 289 3.97 -13.73 -2.34
N LEU A 290 4.65 -14.76 -2.85
CA LEU A 290 4.74 -16.08 -2.18
C LEU A 290 5.38 -16.01 -0.79
N VAL A 291 6.20 -15.00 -0.52
CA VAL A 291 6.75 -14.77 0.84
C VAL A 291 5.67 -14.62 1.91
N LYS A 292 4.46 -14.20 1.53
CA LYS A 292 3.30 -14.14 2.45
C LYS A 292 2.74 -15.53 2.73
N ALA A 293 2.66 -16.40 1.71
CA ALA A 293 2.26 -17.78 1.88
C ALA A 293 3.29 -18.59 2.68
N ALA A 294 4.56 -18.24 2.54
CA ALA A 294 5.68 -18.88 3.26
C ALA A 294 5.81 -18.44 4.73
N GLN A 295 4.96 -17.52 5.22
CA GLN A 295 4.98 -17.16 6.65
C GLN A 295 4.66 -18.37 7.53
N PRO A 296 5.48 -18.68 8.56
CA PRO A 296 5.40 -19.96 9.25
C PRO A 296 4.01 -20.30 9.79
N ALA A 297 3.35 -19.34 10.44
CA ALA A 297 2.03 -19.58 11.02
C ALA A 297 0.94 -19.76 9.95
N PHE A 298 1.00 -18.97 8.87
CA PHE A 298 0.05 -19.08 7.78
C PHE A 298 0.28 -20.35 6.94
N LEU A 299 1.53 -20.65 6.60
CA LEU A 299 1.91 -21.87 5.89
C LEU A 299 1.49 -23.12 6.67
N LYS A 300 1.70 -23.10 8.00
CA LYS A 300 1.22 -24.20 8.86
C LYS A 300 -0.26 -24.46 8.68
N ILE A 301 -1.09 -23.42 8.69
CA ILE A 301 -2.55 -23.57 8.51
C ILE A 301 -2.88 -24.10 7.11
N LEU A 302 -2.25 -23.57 6.05
CA LEU A 302 -2.49 -24.08 4.69
C LEU A 302 -2.19 -25.56 4.59
N LEU A 303 -1.08 -26.03 5.17
CA LEU A 303 -0.71 -27.43 5.15
C LEU A 303 -1.57 -28.28 6.08
N ASP A 304 -2.00 -27.77 7.25
CA ASP A 304 -2.96 -28.44 8.13
C ASP A 304 -4.29 -28.70 7.41
N LEU A 305 -4.77 -27.74 6.63
CA LEU A 305 -6.00 -27.92 5.82
C LEU A 305 -5.85 -29.01 4.78
N LEU A 306 -4.68 -29.09 4.12
CA LEU A 306 -4.41 -30.17 3.16
C LEU A 306 -4.33 -31.55 3.84
N GLU A 307 -3.79 -31.64 5.06
CA GLU A 307 -3.75 -32.91 5.80
C GLU A 307 -5.14 -33.37 6.27
N GLU A 308 -5.99 -32.44 6.70
CA GLU A 308 -7.35 -32.74 7.18
C GLU A 308 -8.34 -33.05 6.04
N ASP A 309 -8.01 -32.64 4.83
CA ASP A 309 -8.83 -32.89 3.64
C ASP A 309 -7.95 -33.43 2.52
N PRO A 310 -7.94 -34.76 2.32
CA PRO A 310 -7.07 -35.43 1.35
C PRO A 310 -7.35 -35.08 -0.13
N GLU A 311 -8.54 -34.61 -0.45
CA GLU A 311 -8.91 -34.22 -1.81
C GLU A 311 -8.57 -32.77 -2.11
N LEU A 312 -8.28 -31.96 -1.08
CA LEU A 312 -7.98 -30.55 -1.20
C LEU A 312 -6.61 -30.33 -1.81
N ALA A 313 -6.52 -29.46 -2.82
CA ALA A 313 -5.27 -29.00 -3.41
C ALA A 313 -5.01 -27.51 -3.08
N LEU A 314 -3.75 -27.09 -3.14
CA LEU A 314 -3.32 -25.70 -2.98
C LEU A 314 -2.76 -25.20 -4.30
N VAL A 315 -3.41 -24.21 -4.90
CA VAL A 315 -2.95 -23.51 -6.09
C VAL A 315 -2.32 -22.17 -5.70
N LEU A 316 -1.11 -21.93 -6.17
CA LEU A 316 -0.32 -20.75 -5.88
C LEU A 316 -0.05 -19.94 -7.16
N TYR A 317 -0.37 -18.66 -7.13
CA TYR A 317 0.01 -17.69 -8.14
C TYR A 317 0.80 -16.54 -7.54
N GLY A 318 1.85 -16.09 -8.21
CA GLY A 318 2.52 -14.86 -7.81
C GLY A 318 4.02 -14.85 -7.99
N MET A 319 4.61 -13.80 -7.44
CA MET A 319 6.03 -13.60 -7.51
C MET A 319 6.74 -14.40 -6.43
N ASP A 320 7.65 -15.28 -6.84
CA ASP A 320 8.60 -15.91 -5.94
C ASP A 320 9.72 -14.92 -5.60
N SER A 321 9.95 -14.74 -4.34
CA SER A 321 11.07 -13.97 -3.81
C SER A 321 11.60 -14.63 -2.55
N HIS A 322 12.93 -14.58 -2.39
CA HIS A 322 13.58 -15.06 -1.17
C HIS A 322 13.38 -16.55 -0.88
N HIS A 323 13.37 -17.38 -1.92
CA HIS A 323 13.19 -18.84 -1.82
C HIS A 323 11.85 -19.23 -1.12
N ALA A 324 10.83 -18.40 -1.28
CA ALA A 324 9.54 -18.67 -0.66
C ALA A 324 8.90 -19.95 -1.21
N LEU A 325 8.97 -20.15 -2.52
CA LEU A 325 8.45 -21.37 -3.16
C LEU A 325 9.18 -22.61 -2.66
N GLU A 326 10.51 -22.58 -2.59
CA GLU A 326 11.32 -23.66 -2.04
C GLU A 326 10.95 -23.98 -0.60
N THR A 327 10.71 -22.94 0.21
CA THR A 327 10.24 -23.09 1.59
C THR A 327 8.89 -23.79 1.66
N ILE A 328 7.92 -23.36 0.85
CA ILE A 328 6.58 -23.96 0.80
C ILE A 328 6.68 -25.43 0.38
N GLN A 329 7.40 -25.72 -0.71
CA GLN A 329 7.56 -27.09 -1.24
C GLN A 329 8.27 -28.00 -0.25
N SER A 330 9.34 -27.50 0.42
CA SER A 330 10.07 -28.27 1.43
C SER A 330 9.17 -28.63 2.63
N GLN A 331 8.36 -27.71 3.12
CA GLN A 331 7.42 -27.98 4.20
C GLN A 331 6.29 -28.95 3.76
N ALA A 332 5.76 -28.75 2.55
CA ALA A 332 4.76 -29.65 2.00
C ALA A 332 5.29 -31.08 1.83
N ARG A 333 6.56 -31.24 1.40
CA ARG A 333 7.22 -32.55 1.28
C ARG A 333 7.38 -33.22 2.65
N ARG A 334 7.82 -32.47 3.65
CA ARG A 334 7.94 -32.99 5.03
C ARG A 334 6.65 -33.54 5.59
N ARG A 335 5.52 -33.01 5.11
CA ARG A 335 4.17 -33.37 5.56
C ARG A 335 3.46 -34.33 4.58
N GLY A 336 4.13 -34.76 3.52
CA GLY A 336 3.58 -35.72 2.57
C GLY A 336 2.47 -35.16 1.66
N VAL A 337 2.35 -33.82 1.55
CA VAL A 337 1.28 -33.16 0.77
C VAL A 337 1.80 -32.44 -0.46
N GLU A 338 3.07 -32.60 -0.82
CA GLU A 338 3.74 -31.86 -1.90
C GLU A 338 3.06 -32.01 -3.27
N LYS A 339 2.51 -33.19 -3.57
CA LYS A 339 1.82 -33.48 -4.85
C LYS A 339 0.54 -32.67 -5.03
N ARG A 340 0.02 -32.12 -3.95
CA ARG A 340 -1.21 -31.31 -3.93
C ARG A 340 -0.92 -29.80 -3.87
N VAL A 341 0.34 -29.39 -3.96
CA VAL A 341 0.76 -27.98 -4.03
C VAL A 341 1.20 -27.66 -5.45
N ASP A 342 0.40 -26.87 -6.17
CA ASP A 342 0.60 -26.51 -7.56
C ASP A 342 0.96 -25.01 -7.69
N PHE A 343 2.16 -24.73 -8.17
CA PHE A 343 2.61 -23.36 -8.47
C PHE A 343 2.45 -23.08 -9.96
N ARG A 344 1.55 -22.15 -10.30
CA ARG A 344 1.21 -21.80 -11.68
C ARG A 344 1.92 -20.56 -12.22
N GLY A 345 2.90 -20.04 -11.47
CA GLY A 345 3.69 -18.91 -11.91
C GLY A 345 3.07 -17.55 -11.61
N ARG A 346 3.39 -16.56 -12.44
CA ARG A 346 2.90 -15.19 -12.34
C ARG A 346 2.26 -14.76 -13.65
N PHE A 347 1.44 -13.74 -13.59
CA PHE A 347 0.90 -13.03 -14.75
C PHE A 347 1.33 -11.56 -14.72
N SER A 348 1.26 -10.89 -15.86
CA SER A 348 1.47 -9.46 -15.98
C SER A 348 0.13 -8.73 -15.99
N LEU A 349 0.09 -7.57 -15.33
CA LEU A 349 -1.03 -6.63 -15.41
C LEU A 349 -0.79 -5.54 -16.47
N ALA A 350 0.16 -5.77 -17.39
CA ALA A 350 0.40 -4.85 -18.50
C ALA A 350 -0.88 -4.71 -19.35
N ARG A 351 -1.19 -3.46 -19.68
CA ARG A 351 -2.40 -3.11 -20.42
C ARG A 351 -2.03 -2.56 -21.80
N ASN A 352 -2.88 -2.82 -22.78
CA ASN A 352 -2.82 -2.19 -24.10
C ASN A 352 -3.32 -0.73 -24.07
N SER A 353 -3.34 -0.07 -25.23
CA SER A 353 -3.86 1.29 -25.39
C SER A 353 -5.34 1.45 -25.00
N GLU A 354 -6.10 0.36 -25.02
CA GLU A 354 -7.51 0.33 -24.62
C GLU A 354 -7.71 0.09 -23.13
N GLY A 355 -6.61 -0.17 -22.39
CA GLY A 355 -6.63 -0.43 -20.96
C GLY A 355 -6.93 -1.89 -20.59
N GLU A 356 -6.92 -2.81 -21.55
CA GLU A 356 -7.16 -4.24 -21.33
C GLU A 356 -5.89 -4.98 -20.94
N ILE A 357 -5.98 -5.93 -20.03
CA ILE A 357 -4.87 -6.82 -19.66
C ILE A 357 -4.64 -7.82 -20.79
N THR A 358 -3.43 -7.79 -21.38
CA THR A 358 -3.09 -8.56 -22.57
C THR A 358 -2.45 -9.92 -22.28
N ASP A 359 -1.98 -10.16 -21.07
CA ASP A 359 -1.28 -11.40 -20.71
C ASP A 359 -2.26 -12.61 -20.73
N PRO A 360 -2.03 -13.61 -21.58
CA PRO A 360 -2.85 -14.83 -21.59
C PRO A 360 -2.91 -15.56 -20.24
N ALA A 361 -1.84 -15.47 -19.43
CA ALA A 361 -1.80 -16.05 -18.10
C ALA A 361 -2.82 -15.39 -17.15
N TRP A 362 -3.19 -14.14 -17.39
CA TRP A 362 -4.23 -13.44 -16.65
C TRP A 362 -5.60 -14.14 -16.80
N ARG A 363 -6.01 -14.48 -18.00
CA ARG A 363 -7.29 -15.17 -18.23
C ARG A 363 -7.35 -16.51 -17.52
N ARG A 364 -6.25 -17.26 -17.56
CA ARG A 364 -6.13 -18.53 -16.82
C ARG A 364 -6.22 -18.29 -15.32
N PHE A 365 -5.50 -17.31 -14.80
CA PHE A 365 -5.53 -16.94 -13.40
C PHE A 365 -6.96 -16.60 -12.93
N VAL A 366 -7.68 -15.73 -13.66
CA VAL A 366 -9.06 -15.36 -13.32
C VAL A 366 -9.99 -16.57 -13.33
N LYS A 367 -9.84 -17.45 -14.34
CA LYS A 367 -10.60 -18.70 -14.40
C LYS A 367 -10.35 -19.58 -13.17
N ASP A 368 -9.07 -19.83 -12.88
CA ASP A 368 -8.67 -20.67 -11.75
C ASP A 368 -9.13 -20.08 -10.40
N LEU A 369 -9.01 -18.75 -10.23
CA LEU A 369 -9.52 -18.07 -9.03
C LEU A 369 -11.03 -18.26 -8.89
N ARG A 370 -11.82 -17.99 -9.93
CA ARG A 370 -13.29 -18.08 -9.85
C ARG A 370 -13.80 -19.49 -9.54
N HIS A 371 -13.05 -20.51 -9.94
CA HIS A 371 -13.39 -21.90 -9.66
C HIS A 371 -12.84 -22.41 -8.31
N ALA A 372 -12.04 -21.65 -7.60
CA ALA A 372 -11.54 -22.06 -6.30
C ALA A 372 -12.63 -22.12 -5.24
N LYS A 373 -12.55 -23.09 -4.34
CA LYS A 373 -13.49 -23.28 -3.23
C LYS A 373 -13.27 -22.27 -2.10
N LEU A 374 -12.01 -21.91 -1.85
CA LEU A 374 -11.61 -21.00 -0.77
C LEU A 374 -10.31 -20.27 -1.12
N ALA A 375 -10.25 -19.00 -0.83
CA ALA A 375 -9.00 -18.22 -0.92
C ALA A 375 -8.66 -17.57 0.45
N PRO A 376 -7.87 -18.23 1.28
CA PRO A 376 -7.54 -17.75 2.62
C PRO A 376 -6.64 -16.52 2.57
N THR A 377 -6.91 -15.51 3.39
CA THR A 377 -6.10 -14.28 3.50
C THR A 377 -4.84 -14.54 4.32
N SER A 378 -3.69 -14.16 3.77
CA SER A 378 -2.42 -14.28 4.49
C SER A 378 -2.34 -13.37 5.72
N PHE A 379 -1.55 -13.80 6.70
CA PHE A 379 -1.20 -13.03 7.90
C PHE A 379 0.26 -13.34 8.30
N PRO A 380 0.94 -12.50 9.07
CA PRO A 380 0.52 -11.22 9.66
C PRO A 380 0.38 -10.08 8.63
N MET A 381 0.59 -10.38 7.36
CA MET A 381 0.56 -9.43 6.26
C MET A 381 -0.57 -9.78 5.31
N ALA A 382 -1.73 -9.18 5.54
CA ALA A 382 -2.85 -9.34 4.64
C ALA A 382 -2.57 -8.69 3.27
N SER A 383 -3.16 -9.25 2.24
CA SER A 383 -3.11 -8.68 0.88
C SER A 383 -4.40 -7.90 0.61
N GLY A 384 -4.33 -6.57 0.50
CA GLY A 384 -5.51 -5.77 0.20
C GLY A 384 -6.06 -6.07 -1.20
N CYS A 385 -5.23 -5.88 -2.22
CA CYS A 385 -5.62 -6.08 -3.62
C CYS A 385 -6.03 -7.51 -3.91
N ALA A 386 -5.20 -8.49 -3.57
CA ALA A 386 -5.52 -9.90 -3.79
C ALA A 386 -6.81 -10.33 -3.07
N ARG A 387 -7.07 -9.81 -1.86
CA ARG A 387 -8.33 -10.07 -1.16
C ARG A 387 -9.52 -9.46 -1.89
N PHE A 388 -9.38 -8.23 -2.38
CA PHE A 388 -10.44 -7.58 -3.12
C PHE A 388 -10.71 -8.25 -4.48
N GLU A 389 -9.68 -8.70 -5.18
CA GLU A 389 -9.78 -9.51 -6.39
C GLU A 389 -10.54 -10.82 -6.11
N THR A 390 -10.21 -11.49 -4.99
CA THR A 390 -10.92 -12.68 -4.53
C THR A 390 -12.41 -12.39 -4.27
N TYR A 391 -12.74 -11.29 -3.63
CA TYR A 391 -14.12 -10.87 -3.38
C TYR A 391 -14.87 -10.59 -4.68
N THR A 392 -14.23 -9.87 -5.60
CA THR A 392 -14.81 -9.57 -6.91
C THR A 392 -15.06 -10.84 -7.73
N ALA A 393 -14.18 -11.84 -7.63
CA ALA A 393 -14.36 -13.15 -8.24
C ALA A 393 -15.44 -14.00 -7.56
N GLY A 394 -16.01 -13.51 -6.45
CA GLY A 394 -17.03 -14.22 -5.69
C GLY A 394 -16.52 -15.48 -5.00
N VAL A 395 -15.25 -15.52 -4.57
CA VAL A 395 -14.66 -16.67 -3.87
C VAL A 395 -14.65 -16.41 -2.38
N PRO A 396 -15.15 -17.31 -1.53
CA PRO A 396 -15.16 -17.10 -0.11
C PRO A 396 -13.74 -16.97 0.44
N CYS A 397 -13.57 -16.07 1.40
CA CYS A 397 -12.28 -15.74 1.99
C CYS A 397 -12.41 -15.70 3.51
N VAL A 398 -11.46 -16.29 4.21
CA VAL A 398 -11.36 -16.15 5.67
C VAL A 398 -10.36 -15.06 6.02
N ASN A 399 -10.69 -14.23 7.00
CA ASN A 399 -9.87 -13.13 7.48
C ASN A 399 -9.44 -13.35 8.93
N LEU A 400 -8.21 -13.02 9.23
CA LEU A 400 -7.74 -12.91 10.61
C LEU A 400 -7.64 -11.43 10.98
N ALA A 401 -8.55 -10.97 11.84
CA ALA A 401 -8.47 -9.62 12.38
C ALA A 401 -7.32 -9.54 13.37
N ILE A 402 -6.38 -8.66 13.07
CA ILE A 402 -5.19 -8.50 13.87
C ILE A 402 -5.50 -7.60 15.08
N ARG A 403 -5.45 -8.16 16.27
CA ARG A 403 -5.60 -7.42 17.52
C ARG A 403 -4.23 -7.13 18.13
N THR A 404 -4.12 -5.97 18.71
CA THR A 404 -2.91 -5.50 19.38
C THR A 404 -2.46 -6.37 20.55
N ASP A 405 -3.37 -7.16 21.11
CA ASP A 405 -3.11 -8.09 22.23
C ASP A 405 -2.59 -9.48 21.79
N ASN A 406 -2.64 -9.81 20.51
CA ASN A 406 -2.14 -11.07 19.96
C ASN A 406 -0.60 -11.08 19.83
N ARG A 407 0.11 -11.07 20.95
CA ARG A 407 1.58 -10.98 20.99
C ARG A 407 2.30 -12.29 20.62
N ARG A 408 1.61 -13.43 20.55
CA ARG A 408 2.28 -14.74 20.44
C ARG A 408 2.92 -15.04 19.09
N TRP A 409 2.51 -14.36 18.02
CA TRP A 409 2.96 -14.62 16.66
C TRP A 409 3.40 -13.37 15.89
N THR A 410 3.41 -12.24 16.57
CA THR A 410 3.96 -10.99 16.08
C THR A 410 5.06 -10.51 17.02
N SER A 411 6.22 -10.15 16.48
CA SER A 411 7.23 -9.43 17.24
C SER A 411 6.63 -8.10 17.74
N PRO A 412 7.05 -7.58 18.91
CA PRO A 412 6.65 -6.25 19.36
C PRO A 412 6.85 -5.15 18.33
N ASP A 413 7.82 -5.33 17.45
CA ASP A 413 8.24 -4.37 16.43
C ASP A 413 7.60 -4.62 15.06
N GLU A 414 6.78 -5.66 14.88
CA GLU A 414 6.16 -5.98 13.60
C GLU A 414 4.95 -5.09 13.35
N THR A 415 5.03 -4.33 12.27
CA THR A 415 3.88 -3.61 11.73
C THR A 415 2.93 -4.64 11.11
N LEU A 416 1.77 -4.76 11.70
CA LEU A 416 0.71 -5.59 11.18
C LEU A 416 0.00 -4.83 10.09
N VAL A 417 -0.11 -5.46 8.92
CA VAL A 417 -0.78 -4.85 7.79
C VAL A 417 -2.07 -5.58 7.54
N ASP A 418 -3.13 -4.89 7.83
CA ASP A 418 -4.46 -5.35 7.54
C ASP A 418 -5.36 -4.19 7.11
N ILE A 419 -6.46 -4.53 6.45
CA ILE A 419 -7.45 -3.58 5.96
C ILE A 419 -8.80 -3.96 6.57
N PRO A 420 -9.16 -3.37 7.73
CA PRO A 420 -10.42 -3.69 8.40
C PRO A 420 -11.67 -3.45 7.55
N ALA A 421 -11.60 -2.53 6.59
CA ALA A 421 -12.70 -2.26 5.65
C ALA A 421 -13.06 -3.47 4.75
N LEU A 422 -12.18 -4.47 4.68
CA LEU A 422 -12.41 -5.74 3.97
C LEU A 422 -12.85 -6.89 4.89
N TYR A 423 -13.13 -6.65 6.15
CA TYR A 423 -13.63 -7.70 7.03
C TYR A 423 -15.07 -8.05 6.73
N THR A 424 -15.34 -9.35 6.65
CA THR A 424 -16.69 -9.92 6.53
C THR A 424 -17.12 -10.44 7.91
N PRO A 425 -18.31 -10.10 8.40
CA PRO A 425 -18.77 -10.54 9.72
C PRO A 425 -18.71 -12.05 9.92
N SER A 426 -19.15 -12.82 8.92
CA SER A 426 -19.27 -14.28 9.01
C SER A 426 -17.95 -15.04 8.87
N ALA A 427 -16.87 -14.40 8.37
CA ALA A 427 -15.59 -15.08 8.13
C ALA A 427 -14.37 -14.28 8.63
N THR A 428 -14.56 -13.35 9.56
CA THR A 428 -13.47 -12.64 10.23
C THR A 428 -13.35 -13.09 11.67
N VAL A 429 -12.20 -13.64 12.00
CA VAL A 429 -11.89 -14.19 13.34
C VAL A 429 -10.67 -13.50 13.94
N THR A 430 -10.45 -13.69 15.24
CA THR A 430 -9.35 -13.06 15.98
C THR A 430 -8.31 -14.04 16.50
N ARG A 431 -8.53 -15.36 16.34
CA ARG A 431 -7.65 -16.43 16.80
C ARG A 431 -7.27 -17.35 15.65
N LEU A 432 -6.06 -17.88 15.70
CA LEU A 432 -5.56 -18.80 14.66
C LEU A 432 -6.36 -20.10 14.58
N ASP A 433 -6.76 -20.63 15.72
CA ASP A 433 -7.56 -21.88 15.76
C ASP A 433 -8.92 -21.65 15.10
N ASP A 434 -9.57 -20.52 15.41
CA ASP A 434 -10.85 -20.16 14.78
C ASP A 434 -10.69 -19.93 13.28
N TYR A 435 -9.54 -19.39 12.85
CA TYR A 435 -9.24 -19.19 11.42
C TYR A 435 -9.27 -20.52 10.66
N LYS A 436 -8.59 -21.53 11.18
CA LYS A 436 -8.59 -22.87 10.59
C LYS A 436 -9.98 -23.48 10.58
N GLN A 437 -10.73 -23.37 11.71
CA GLN A 437 -12.08 -23.91 11.81
C GLN A 437 -13.05 -23.26 10.82
N ILE A 438 -13.01 -21.94 10.67
CA ILE A 438 -13.85 -21.24 9.67
C ILE A 438 -13.45 -21.64 8.24
N ALA A 439 -12.13 -21.79 7.96
CA ALA A 439 -11.67 -22.26 6.67
C ALA A 439 -12.25 -23.65 6.32
N LEU A 440 -12.20 -24.59 7.25
CA LEU A 440 -12.78 -25.93 7.07
C LEU A 440 -14.30 -25.88 6.85
N ARG A 441 -14.99 -25.02 7.60
CA ARG A 441 -16.44 -24.86 7.44
C ARG A 441 -16.79 -24.28 6.06
N LEU A 442 -16.05 -23.27 5.58
CA LEU A 442 -16.24 -22.69 4.24
C LEU A 442 -16.01 -23.70 3.10
N LEU A 443 -15.12 -24.68 3.32
CA LEU A 443 -14.91 -25.79 2.38
C LEU A 443 -16.05 -26.79 2.36
N ARG A 444 -16.83 -26.94 3.45
CA ARG A 444 -17.83 -28.00 3.66
C ARG A 444 -19.26 -27.48 3.67
N GLU A 445 -19.51 -26.26 4.12
CA GLU A 445 -20.83 -25.68 4.35
C GLU A 445 -21.18 -24.67 3.26
N GLN A 446 -21.97 -25.09 2.28
CA GLN A 446 -22.40 -24.23 1.16
C GLN A 446 -23.09 -22.94 1.66
N ALA A 447 -24.03 -23.05 2.60
CA ALA A 447 -24.79 -21.89 3.10
C ALA A 447 -23.88 -20.83 3.75
N LEU A 448 -22.87 -21.25 4.49
CA LEU A 448 -21.89 -20.31 5.07
C LEU A 448 -21.05 -19.64 3.98
N ALA A 449 -20.58 -20.42 2.99
CA ALA A 449 -19.79 -19.87 1.90
C ALA A 449 -20.59 -18.85 1.07
N GLU A 450 -21.85 -19.11 0.78
CA GLU A 450 -22.74 -18.19 0.07
C GLU A 450 -23.01 -16.91 0.87
N THR A 451 -23.20 -17.03 2.19
CA THR A 451 -23.33 -15.85 3.08
C THR A 451 -22.08 -14.98 3.03
N VAL A 452 -20.89 -15.57 3.14
CA VAL A 452 -19.62 -14.85 3.08
C VAL A 452 -19.42 -14.19 1.71
N ILE A 453 -19.76 -14.87 0.62
CA ILE A 453 -19.70 -14.30 -0.73
C ILE A 453 -20.63 -13.07 -0.84
N ALA A 454 -21.84 -13.13 -0.31
CA ALA A 454 -22.76 -12.00 -0.34
C ALA A 454 -22.17 -10.79 0.43
N GLU A 455 -21.66 -10.99 1.64
CA GLU A 455 -20.98 -9.95 2.43
C GLU A 455 -19.79 -9.33 1.66
N GLN A 456 -19.01 -10.16 0.98
CA GLN A 456 -17.86 -9.74 0.18
C GLN A 456 -18.28 -8.89 -1.02
N LEU A 457 -19.33 -9.28 -1.73
CA LEU A 457 -19.85 -8.54 -2.87
C LEU A 457 -20.41 -7.17 -2.47
N GLU A 458 -21.03 -7.04 -1.30
CA GLU A 458 -21.39 -5.73 -0.74
C GLU A 458 -20.17 -4.83 -0.52
N ILE A 459 -19.08 -5.40 -0.01
CA ILE A 459 -17.81 -4.68 0.15
C ILE A 459 -17.27 -4.24 -1.22
N VAL A 460 -17.34 -5.11 -2.24
CA VAL A 460 -16.92 -4.79 -3.61
C VAL A 460 -17.73 -3.65 -4.20
N GLN A 461 -19.04 -3.68 -4.06
CA GLN A 461 -19.93 -2.60 -4.53
C GLN A 461 -19.57 -1.25 -3.89
N ARG A 462 -19.30 -1.26 -2.59
CA ARG A 462 -18.95 -0.04 -1.85
C ARG A 462 -17.57 0.49 -2.20
N LEU A 463 -16.54 -0.38 -2.25
CA LEU A 463 -15.14 0.03 -2.38
C LEU A 463 -14.60 -0.04 -3.82
N GLY A 464 -15.31 -0.70 -4.73
CA GLY A 464 -14.96 -0.77 -6.15
C GLY A 464 -15.59 0.35 -7.00
N SER A 465 -16.33 1.27 -6.39
CA SER A 465 -17.02 2.36 -7.09
C SER A 465 -16.12 3.60 -7.22
N PRO A 466 -15.76 4.04 -8.44
CA PRO A 466 -15.03 5.29 -8.64
C PRO A 466 -15.75 6.50 -8.02
N ARG A 467 -17.09 6.54 -8.14
CA ARG A 467 -17.90 7.60 -7.56
C ARG A 467 -17.82 7.65 -6.04
N CYS A 468 -17.80 6.49 -5.36
CA CYS A 468 -17.63 6.42 -3.92
C CYS A 468 -16.22 6.86 -3.51
N PHE A 469 -15.20 6.45 -4.26
CA PHE A 469 -13.83 6.86 -4.04
C PHE A 469 -13.67 8.39 -4.08
N TRP A 470 -14.11 9.01 -5.17
CA TRP A 470 -14.00 10.46 -5.31
C TRP A 470 -14.84 11.24 -4.31
N ARG A 471 -16.04 10.73 -3.96
CA ARG A 471 -16.84 11.32 -2.90
C ARG A 471 -16.10 11.34 -1.58
N GLN A 472 -15.47 10.24 -1.18
CA GLN A 472 -14.67 10.18 0.06
C GLN A 472 -13.52 11.20 0.07
N ILE A 473 -12.86 11.39 -1.08
CA ILE A 473 -11.82 12.40 -1.21
C ILE A 473 -12.37 13.81 -1.06
N LEU A 474 -13.48 14.13 -1.73
CA LEU A 474 -14.11 15.44 -1.65
C LEU A 474 -14.68 15.73 -0.26
N ASP A 475 -15.32 14.74 0.37
CA ASP A 475 -15.83 14.85 1.73
C ASP A 475 -14.70 15.12 2.73
N ALA A 476 -13.58 14.42 2.58
CA ALA A 476 -12.41 14.64 3.43
C ALA A 476 -11.77 16.03 3.21
N TYR A 477 -11.69 16.48 1.96
CA TYR A 477 -11.25 17.83 1.61
C TYR A 477 -12.15 18.89 2.23
N GLN A 478 -13.47 18.78 2.10
CA GLN A 478 -14.42 19.71 2.69
C GLN A 478 -14.34 19.71 4.22
N GLN A 479 -14.33 18.54 4.85
CA GLN A 479 -14.16 18.43 6.30
C GLN A 479 -12.85 19.06 6.80
N TRP A 480 -11.79 18.98 6.00
CA TRP A 480 -10.53 19.66 6.31
C TRP A 480 -10.67 21.18 6.25
N LEU A 481 -11.36 21.72 5.24
CA LEU A 481 -11.61 23.16 5.09
C LEU A 481 -12.49 23.72 6.21
N ASP A 482 -13.47 22.95 6.66
CA ASP A 482 -14.42 23.35 7.71
C ASP A 482 -13.80 23.32 9.11
N GLN A 483 -12.58 22.76 9.28
CA GLN A 483 -11.91 22.80 10.56
C GLN A 483 -11.53 24.24 10.92
N PRO A 484 -11.83 24.69 12.16
CA PRO A 484 -11.41 26.00 12.62
C PRO A 484 -9.90 26.11 12.43
N ALA A 485 -9.45 27.23 11.86
CA ALA A 485 -8.07 27.46 11.43
C ALA A 485 -7.07 27.01 12.52
N ARG A 486 -6.64 25.77 12.45
CA ARG A 486 -5.55 25.27 13.29
C ARG A 486 -4.35 26.07 12.85
N LYS A 487 -3.88 26.97 13.74
CA LYS A 487 -2.60 27.64 13.55
C LYS A 487 -1.61 26.59 13.08
N ARG A 488 -1.23 26.64 11.82
CA ARG A 488 -0.11 25.84 11.32
C ARG A 488 1.04 26.17 12.25
N PRO A 489 1.72 25.20 12.86
CA PRO A 489 2.90 25.51 13.59
C PRO A 489 3.84 26.23 12.63
N ALA A 490 4.26 27.43 13.01
CA ALA A 490 5.22 28.26 12.29
C ALA A 490 6.53 27.52 12.05
#